data_d5fabceb683bfbdfebefda614a57d0e2
#
_entry.id   d5fabceb683bfbdfebefda614a57d0e2
#
_cell.length_a   1.000
_cell.length_b   1.000
_cell.length_c   1.000
_cell.angle_alpha   90.00
_cell.angle_beta   90.00
_cell.angle_gamma   90.00
#
_symmetry.space_group_name_H-M   'P 1'
#
loop_
_entity.id
_entity.type
_entity.pdbx_description
1 polymer ?
#
loop_
_entity_poly.entity_id
_entity_poly.type
_entity_poly.pdbx_seq_one_letter_code
_entity_poly.pdbx_strand_id
1 'polypeptide(L)'
;MKLKENILFVLTLCPVWVGLGPSGLAQQESDSDLIVDIRGMTINRGELEGAVEGELHALELESLQFTAAQARRRYDLLENQLNAMMSEELFRLEAEARGISQEELLEAEIFSKAEPPTEEDVESFYAANRSRIREPKTQVLPMIRRFLMETKMDEANLSFLERLKDKYQVDQSFGPFRLDIATEGHPSQGDADAPVTLVEFSDFECPYCLAMFSTLRILQRDYPGKVRVVFRQFPLNDIHPNAQKAAEASLCAADQGKFWELHDSMFEDQGSLEVSDLESKAESLGLNAARFRDCVSDARYAKRVREDKAAGTAAGVMGTPALFVNGRPLSGSVPYEQITKLVDEELRSAGQ
;
A
#
# COMPACT_ATOMS: atom_id res chain seq x y z
N MET A 1 40.34 16.67 39.43
CA MET A 1 40.64 18.11 39.46
C MET A 1 39.69 18.74 38.43
N LYS A 2 38.54 19.19 38.87
CA LYS A 2 37.95 20.56 38.81
C LYS A 2 38.17 21.21 37.43
N LEU A 3 37.13 21.56 36.69
CA LEU A 3 36.15 22.65 36.85
C LEU A 3 34.89 22.41 36.01
N LYS A 4 33.78 22.57 36.57
CA LYS A 4 32.53 23.25 36.45
C LYS A 4 32.67 24.66 35.85
N GLU A 5 31.72 25.03 34.96
CA GLU A 5 30.73 26.13 35.13
C GLU A 5 29.97 26.36 33.81
N ASN A 6 28.67 26.15 33.84
CA ASN A 6 27.54 27.05 33.64
C ASN A 6 27.69 28.17 32.60
N ILE A 7 26.84 28.12 31.58
CA ILE A 7 26.12 29.35 31.14
C ILE A 7 24.68 28.95 30.75
N LEU A 8 23.75 29.42 31.55
CA LEU A 8 22.31 29.49 31.32
C LEU A 8 22.04 30.67 30.39
N PHE A 9 21.42 30.44 29.22
CA PHE A 9 20.82 31.47 28.44
C PHE A 9 19.33 31.13 28.20
N VAL A 10 18.49 31.80 28.98
CA VAL A 10 17.06 31.91 28.75
C VAL A 10 16.87 32.88 27.61
N LEU A 11 16.30 32.44 26.51
CA LEU A 11 15.67 33.30 25.52
C LEU A 11 14.25 32.79 25.23
N THR A 12 13.32 33.41 25.95
CA THR A 12 11.90 33.47 25.60
C THR A 12 11.75 34.16 24.26
N LEU A 13 11.24 33.43 23.27
CA LEU A 13 10.64 34.06 22.08
C LEU A 13 9.31 33.36 21.80
N CYS A 14 8.26 34.18 21.81
CA CYS A 14 6.88 33.88 21.48
C CYS A 14 6.73 33.13 20.14
N PRO A 15 5.75 32.24 20.04
CA PRO A 15 5.43 31.61 18.79
C PRO A 15 4.61 32.54 17.92
N VAL A 16 5.16 32.95 16.77
CA VAL A 16 4.34 33.45 15.68
C VAL A 16 3.77 32.21 14.94
N TRP A 17 2.52 31.96 15.19
CA TRP A 17 1.70 31.07 14.40
C TRP A 17 1.55 31.65 12.98
N VAL A 18 2.21 31.09 11.99
CA VAL A 18 1.80 31.21 10.60
C VAL A 18 1.40 29.81 10.17
N GLY A 19 0.10 29.58 10.25
CA GLY A 19 -0.50 28.41 9.67
C GLY A 19 -0.47 28.49 8.14
N LEU A 20 0.06 27.47 7.52
CA LEU A 20 -0.27 26.89 6.22
C LEU A 20 0.63 25.65 6.06
N GLY A 21 0.26 24.55 6.72
CA GLY A 21 0.82 23.23 6.42
C GLY A 21 0.01 22.58 5.28
N PRO A 22 0.65 21.85 4.38
CA PRO A 22 -0.09 20.99 3.45
C PRO A 22 -0.77 19.89 4.26
N SER A 23 -2.09 19.86 4.20
CA SER A 23 -2.94 18.84 4.83
C SER A 23 -2.60 17.46 4.31
N GLY A 24 -2.13 16.60 5.21
CA GLY A 24 -2.61 15.25 5.35
C GLY A 24 -2.21 14.21 4.33
N LEU A 25 -1.03 13.63 4.49
CA LEU A 25 -0.75 12.24 4.17
C LEU A 25 -0.10 11.58 5.41
N ALA A 26 -0.54 11.97 6.59
CA ALA A 26 -0.12 11.32 7.81
C ALA A 26 -1.12 10.18 8.10
N GLN A 27 -0.58 8.98 8.19
CA GLN A 27 -1.25 7.87 8.83
C GLN A 27 -1.76 8.35 10.20
N GLN A 28 -3.06 8.23 10.49
CA GLN A 28 -3.57 8.38 11.86
C GLN A 28 -2.97 7.24 12.68
N GLU A 29 -1.86 7.55 13.36
CA GLU A 29 -1.27 6.68 14.35
C GLU A 29 -2.29 6.55 15.48
N SER A 30 -2.88 5.38 15.63
CA SER A 30 -3.70 5.07 16.81
C SER A 30 -2.79 5.15 18.03
N ASP A 31 -3.16 5.98 18.99
CA ASP A 31 -2.41 6.31 20.23
C ASP A 31 -2.35 5.14 21.25
N SER A 32 -2.30 3.88 20.82
CA SER A 32 -2.00 2.80 21.74
C SER A 32 -0.49 2.63 21.84
N ASP A 33 0.10 3.04 22.95
CA ASP A 33 1.53 2.86 23.25
C ASP A 33 1.97 1.39 23.22
N LEU A 34 1.03 0.46 23.37
CA LEU A 34 1.28 -0.97 23.37
C LEU A 34 1.16 -1.54 21.94
N ILE A 35 2.23 -2.15 21.44
CA ILE A 35 2.27 -2.76 20.11
C ILE A 35 2.19 -4.28 20.18
N VAL A 36 2.85 -4.90 21.17
CA VAL A 36 2.86 -6.35 21.37
C VAL A 36 2.82 -6.69 22.84
N ASP A 37 2.04 -7.70 23.22
CA ASP A 37 2.11 -8.39 24.51
C ASP A 37 2.46 -9.87 24.29
N ILE A 38 3.51 -10.32 24.95
CA ILE A 38 3.95 -11.71 24.98
C ILE A 38 4.02 -12.14 26.45
N ARG A 39 2.92 -12.64 27.00
CA ARG A 39 2.84 -13.11 28.40
C ARG A 39 3.33 -12.08 29.43
N GLY A 40 3.02 -10.81 29.24
CA GLY A 40 3.41 -9.73 30.14
C GLY A 40 4.75 -9.04 29.79
N MET A 41 5.49 -9.53 28.80
CA MET A 41 6.49 -8.72 28.12
C MET A 41 5.77 -7.87 27.08
N THR A 42 5.89 -6.56 27.23
CA THR A 42 5.27 -5.59 26.30
C THR A 42 6.34 -4.92 25.46
N ILE A 43 6.03 -4.68 24.20
CA ILE A 43 6.78 -3.81 23.31
C ILE A 43 5.89 -2.61 23.02
N ASN A 44 6.31 -1.44 23.45
CA ASN A 44 5.60 -0.21 23.17
C ASN A 44 6.25 0.56 22.01
N ARG A 45 5.53 1.57 21.49
CA ARG A 45 6.01 2.38 20.37
C ARG A 45 7.34 3.06 20.64
N GLY A 46 7.55 3.59 21.84
CA GLY A 46 8.79 4.29 22.20
C GLY A 46 10.00 3.35 22.21
N GLU A 47 9.84 2.12 22.70
CA GLU A 47 10.93 1.11 22.67
C GLU A 47 11.26 0.70 21.22
N LEU A 48 10.24 0.54 20.39
CA LEU A 48 10.42 0.20 18.98
C LEU A 48 11.12 1.34 18.22
N GLU A 49 10.65 2.58 18.38
CA GLU A 49 11.27 3.75 17.76
C GLU A 49 12.69 4.00 18.28
N GLY A 50 12.94 3.81 19.57
CA GLY A 50 14.27 3.91 20.16
C GLY A 50 15.26 2.89 19.59
N ALA A 51 14.81 1.68 19.28
CA ALA A 51 15.64 0.64 18.67
C ALA A 51 16.14 0.97 17.26
N VAL A 52 15.44 1.87 16.54
CA VAL A 52 15.77 2.32 15.17
C VAL A 52 15.92 3.85 15.09
N GLU A 53 16.24 4.52 16.18
CA GLU A 53 16.32 5.99 16.26
C GLU A 53 17.26 6.59 15.22
N GLY A 54 18.42 5.97 15.01
CA GLY A 54 19.40 6.42 14.01
C GLY A 54 18.85 6.39 12.59
N GLU A 55 18.14 5.35 12.23
CA GLU A 55 17.54 5.15 10.91
C GLU A 55 16.34 6.08 10.71
N LEU A 56 15.50 6.26 11.73
CA LEU A 56 14.39 7.21 11.68
C LEU A 56 14.89 8.65 11.55
N HIS A 57 15.93 9.03 12.30
CA HIS A 57 16.54 10.36 12.20
C HIS A 57 17.15 10.61 10.80
N ALA A 58 17.80 9.61 10.22
CA ALA A 58 18.31 9.71 8.84
C ALA A 58 17.18 9.96 7.82
N LEU A 59 16.00 9.33 8.02
CA LEU A 59 14.82 9.57 7.18
C LEU A 59 14.26 10.99 7.33
N GLU A 60 14.27 11.55 8.52
CA GLU A 60 13.82 12.92 8.79
C GLU A 60 14.72 13.96 8.13
N LEU A 61 16.03 13.71 8.08
CA LEU A 61 17.02 14.61 7.47
C LEU A 61 17.00 14.60 5.93
N GLU A 62 16.54 13.51 5.31
CA GLU A 62 16.54 13.37 3.84
C GLU A 62 15.55 14.29 3.12
N SER A 63 14.54 14.83 3.77
CA SER A 63 13.58 15.73 3.10
C SER A 63 12.67 16.48 4.06
N LEU A 64 12.49 17.77 3.78
CA LEU A 64 11.46 18.60 4.40
C LEU A 64 10.03 18.28 3.90
N GLN A 65 9.90 17.34 2.94
CA GLN A 65 8.60 16.90 2.43
C GLN A 65 8.37 15.43 2.78
N PHE A 66 7.37 15.18 3.59
CA PHE A 66 6.90 13.84 3.92
C PHE A 66 6.21 13.21 2.69
N THR A 67 6.81 12.15 2.13
CA THR A 67 6.25 11.43 0.99
C THR A 67 5.76 10.03 1.39
N ALA A 68 4.87 9.44 0.58
CA ALA A 68 4.43 8.06 0.79
C ALA A 68 5.60 7.06 0.85
N ALA A 69 6.67 7.31 0.08
CA ALA A 69 7.86 6.47 0.10
C ALA A 69 8.60 6.52 1.45
N GLN A 70 8.69 7.70 2.07
CA GLN A 70 9.29 7.84 3.41
C GLN A 70 8.40 7.21 4.48
N ALA A 71 7.08 7.42 4.40
CA ALA A 71 6.13 6.77 5.30
C ALA A 71 6.23 5.24 5.22
N ARG A 72 6.32 4.69 4.00
CA ARG A 72 6.50 3.26 3.78
C ARG A 72 7.84 2.77 4.35
N ARG A 73 8.93 3.48 4.09
CA ARG A 73 10.26 3.10 4.60
C ARG A 73 10.31 3.14 6.13
N ARG A 74 9.69 4.16 6.74
CA ARG A 74 9.54 4.23 8.20
C ARG A 74 8.77 3.03 8.74
N TYR A 75 7.62 2.72 8.14
CA TYR A 75 6.82 1.57 8.51
C TYR A 75 7.64 0.26 8.40
N ASP A 76 8.34 0.04 7.29
CA ASP A 76 9.14 -1.16 7.07
C ASP A 76 10.26 -1.31 8.10
N LEU A 77 10.92 -0.21 8.51
CA LEU A 77 11.91 -0.21 9.58
C LEU A 77 11.31 -0.65 10.91
N LEU A 78 10.17 -0.07 11.29
CA LEU A 78 9.49 -0.40 12.54
C LEU A 78 8.97 -1.85 12.52
N GLU A 79 8.36 -2.29 11.44
CA GLU A 79 7.87 -3.66 11.27
C GLU A 79 9.00 -4.69 11.36
N ASN A 80 10.12 -4.44 10.68
CA ASN A 80 11.28 -5.32 10.72
C ASN A 80 11.87 -5.41 12.13
N GLN A 81 12.00 -4.26 12.83
CA GLN A 81 12.52 -4.24 14.20
C GLN A 81 11.56 -4.93 15.18
N LEU A 82 10.25 -4.69 15.05
CA LEU A 82 9.25 -5.38 15.86
C LEU A 82 9.33 -6.90 15.67
N ASN A 83 9.41 -7.37 14.42
CA ASN A 83 9.52 -8.79 14.13
C ASN A 83 10.81 -9.39 14.70
N ALA A 84 11.93 -8.66 14.64
CA ALA A 84 13.20 -9.11 15.25
C ALA A 84 13.08 -9.25 16.77
N MET A 85 12.57 -8.23 17.46
CA MET A 85 12.39 -8.23 18.92
C MET A 85 11.41 -9.32 19.37
N MET A 86 10.30 -9.48 18.64
CA MET A 86 9.30 -10.52 18.92
C MET A 86 9.90 -11.92 18.72
N SER A 87 10.64 -12.15 17.65
CA SER A 87 11.28 -13.43 17.36
C SER A 87 12.31 -13.80 18.45
N GLU A 88 13.15 -12.84 18.86
CA GLU A 88 14.14 -13.02 19.92
C GLU A 88 13.46 -13.45 21.22
N GLU A 89 12.40 -12.76 21.62
CA GLU A 89 11.67 -13.08 22.87
C GLU A 89 10.94 -14.42 22.78
N LEU A 90 10.30 -14.74 21.66
CA LEU A 90 9.63 -16.03 21.47
C LEU A 90 10.63 -17.19 21.51
N PHE A 91 11.81 -17.04 20.92
CA PHE A 91 12.87 -18.06 20.99
C PHE A 91 13.42 -18.21 22.41
N ARG A 92 13.60 -17.11 23.12
CA ARG A 92 14.04 -17.12 24.52
C ARG A 92 13.04 -17.89 25.40
N LEU A 93 11.75 -17.55 25.31
CA LEU A 93 10.67 -18.22 26.07
C LEU A 93 10.57 -19.71 25.76
N GLU A 94 10.71 -20.07 24.48
CA GLU A 94 10.62 -21.48 24.07
C GLU A 94 11.84 -22.29 24.51
N ALA A 95 13.05 -21.72 24.41
CA ALA A 95 14.26 -22.34 24.87
C ALA A 95 14.23 -22.59 26.41
N GLU A 96 13.82 -21.59 27.17
CA GLU A 96 13.60 -21.73 28.61
C GLU A 96 12.55 -22.78 28.95
N ALA A 97 11.42 -22.80 28.25
CA ALA A 97 10.36 -23.79 28.45
C ALA A 97 10.80 -25.23 28.18
N ARG A 98 11.76 -25.42 27.27
CA ARG A 98 12.34 -26.72 26.94
C ARG A 98 13.61 -27.07 27.78
N GLY A 99 14.18 -26.10 28.50
CA GLY A 99 15.41 -26.27 29.26
C GLY A 99 16.65 -26.46 28.39
N ILE A 100 16.69 -25.82 27.20
CA ILE A 100 17.78 -25.88 26.23
C ILE A 100 18.25 -24.46 25.89
N SER A 101 19.40 -24.34 25.23
CA SER A 101 19.87 -23.06 24.73
C SER A 101 19.06 -22.61 23.49
N GLN A 102 19.08 -21.32 23.18
CA GLN A 102 18.48 -20.83 21.92
C GLN A 102 19.16 -21.42 20.68
N GLU A 103 20.47 -21.65 20.74
CA GLU A 103 21.23 -22.27 19.65
C GLU A 103 20.72 -23.70 19.38
N GLU A 104 20.54 -24.51 20.42
CA GLU A 104 19.96 -25.86 20.30
C GLU A 104 18.52 -25.82 19.79
N LEU A 105 17.75 -24.82 20.20
CA LEU A 105 16.38 -24.62 19.72
C LEU A 105 16.35 -24.34 18.21
N LEU A 106 17.16 -23.39 17.73
CA LEU A 106 17.23 -23.01 16.32
C LEU A 106 17.76 -24.17 15.46
N GLU A 107 18.75 -24.90 15.96
CA GLU A 107 19.25 -26.11 15.29
C GLU A 107 18.11 -27.13 15.12
N ALA A 108 17.36 -27.42 16.17
CA ALA A 108 16.30 -28.42 16.16
C ALA A 108 15.06 -28.04 15.32
N GLU A 109 14.71 -26.75 15.34
CA GLU A 109 13.44 -26.30 14.74
C GLU A 109 13.58 -25.68 13.34
N ILE A 110 14.75 -25.18 13.00
CA ILE A 110 15.02 -24.49 11.74
C ILE A 110 16.06 -25.26 10.91
N PHE A 111 17.31 -25.34 11.39
CA PHE A 111 18.40 -25.88 10.59
C PHE A 111 18.25 -27.37 10.25
N SER A 112 17.85 -28.19 11.23
CA SER A 112 17.62 -29.62 11.00
C SER A 112 16.37 -29.94 10.17
N LYS A 113 15.40 -28.99 10.11
CA LYS A 113 14.15 -29.15 9.33
C LYS A 113 14.23 -28.58 7.92
N ALA A 114 15.17 -27.69 7.68
CA ALA A 114 15.43 -27.14 6.34
C ALA A 114 16.21 -28.18 5.52
N GLU A 115 15.50 -29.06 4.83
CA GLU A 115 16.14 -30.06 3.95
C GLU A 115 16.93 -29.36 2.85
N PRO A 116 18.20 -29.75 2.61
CA PRO A 116 19.00 -29.19 1.54
C PRO A 116 18.29 -29.32 0.18
N PRO A 117 18.37 -28.30 -0.70
CA PRO A 117 17.80 -28.40 -2.04
C PRO A 117 18.47 -29.52 -2.83
N THR A 118 17.65 -30.33 -3.51
CA THR A 118 18.11 -31.39 -4.39
C THR A 118 18.75 -30.82 -5.66
N GLU A 119 19.49 -31.64 -6.42
CA GLU A 119 19.98 -31.21 -7.73
C GLU A 119 18.84 -30.89 -8.68
N GLU A 120 17.71 -31.59 -8.57
CA GLU A 120 16.51 -31.34 -9.36
C GLU A 120 15.90 -29.98 -9.06
N ASP A 121 15.84 -29.58 -7.78
CA ASP A 121 15.38 -28.23 -7.37
C ASP A 121 16.24 -27.14 -8.00
N VAL A 122 17.57 -27.32 -7.95
CA VAL A 122 18.54 -26.36 -8.48
C VAL A 122 18.44 -26.24 -10.00
N GLU A 123 18.33 -27.37 -10.69
CA GLU A 123 18.21 -27.42 -12.17
C GLU A 123 16.84 -26.82 -12.60
N SER A 124 15.76 -27.15 -11.91
CA SER A 124 14.43 -26.63 -12.19
C SER A 124 14.38 -25.11 -12.02
N PHE A 125 14.96 -24.59 -10.93
CA PHE A 125 15.06 -23.14 -10.70
C PHE A 125 15.89 -22.46 -11.80
N TYR A 126 17.05 -23.05 -12.17
CA TYR A 126 17.87 -22.52 -13.24
C TYR A 126 17.11 -22.49 -14.58
N ALA A 127 16.43 -23.59 -14.93
CA ALA A 127 15.65 -23.67 -16.17
C ALA A 127 14.53 -22.63 -16.23
N ALA A 128 13.78 -22.46 -15.15
CA ALA A 128 12.70 -21.48 -15.04
C ALA A 128 13.19 -20.03 -15.16
N ASN A 129 14.42 -19.73 -14.75
CA ASN A 129 14.99 -18.38 -14.75
C ASN A 129 16.05 -18.17 -15.85
N ARG A 130 16.24 -19.12 -16.75
CA ARG A 130 17.32 -19.11 -17.75
C ARG A 130 17.39 -17.84 -18.60
N SER A 131 16.25 -17.27 -18.94
CA SER A 131 16.16 -16.05 -19.75
C SER A 131 16.68 -14.79 -19.05
N ARG A 132 16.76 -14.82 -17.72
CA ARG A 132 17.21 -13.71 -16.86
C ARG A 132 18.66 -13.87 -16.42
N ILE A 133 19.21 -15.09 -16.51
CA ILE A 133 20.56 -15.43 -16.07
C ILE A 133 21.53 -15.21 -17.24
N ARG A 134 22.51 -14.33 -17.05
CA ARG A 134 23.55 -14.00 -18.05
C ARG A 134 24.84 -14.75 -17.81
N GLU A 135 25.12 -15.12 -16.59
CA GLU A 135 26.34 -15.77 -16.15
C GLU A 135 26.40 -17.23 -16.59
N PRO A 136 27.61 -17.82 -16.70
CA PRO A 136 27.80 -19.24 -16.99
C PRO A 136 27.12 -20.13 -15.94
N LYS A 137 26.47 -21.20 -16.38
CA LYS A 137 25.75 -22.16 -15.53
C LYS A 137 26.58 -22.60 -14.33
N THR A 138 27.86 -22.94 -14.56
CA THR A 138 28.78 -23.42 -13.52
C THR A 138 29.00 -22.41 -12.36
N GLN A 139 28.86 -21.11 -12.63
CA GLN A 139 29.00 -20.07 -11.61
C GLN A 139 27.70 -19.83 -10.86
N VAL A 140 26.56 -20.04 -11.52
CA VAL A 140 25.25 -19.72 -10.97
C VAL A 140 24.68 -20.85 -10.12
N LEU A 141 24.91 -22.13 -10.46
CA LEU A 141 24.35 -23.26 -9.70
C LEU A 141 24.69 -23.23 -8.20
N PRO A 142 25.93 -22.92 -7.74
CA PRO A 142 26.21 -22.79 -6.32
C PRO A 142 25.44 -21.64 -5.64
N MET A 143 25.20 -20.55 -6.38
CA MET A 143 24.44 -19.39 -5.88
C MET A 143 22.95 -19.76 -5.75
N ILE A 144 22.39 -20.46 -6.74
CA ILE A 144 21.02 -20.96 -6.71
C ILE A 144 20.83 -21.92 -5.53
N ARG A 145 21.77 -22.85 -5.31
CA ARG A 145 21.70 -23.80 -4.20
C ARG A 145 21.67 -23.06 -2.86
N ARG A 146 22.53 -22.06 -2.68
CA ARG A 146 22.55 -21.25 -1.47
C ARG A 146 21.23 -20.49 -1.30
N PHE A 147 20.75 -19.83 -2.35
CA PHE A 147 19.47 -19.11 -2.33
C PHE A 147 18.31 -20.04 -1.95
N LEU A 148 18.22 -21.21 -2.56
CA LEU A 148 17.17 -22.20 -2.24
C LEU A 148 17.28 -22.71 -0.80
N MET A 149 18.50 -22.88 -0.29
CA MET A 149 18.71 -23.28 1.11
C MET A 149 18.26 -22.16 2.07
N GLU A 150 18.65 -20.92 1.81
CA GLU A 150 18.20 -19.75 2.58
C GLU A 150 16.67 -19.65 2.57
N THR A 151 16.03 -19.82 1.41
CA THR A 151 14.56 -19.82 1.29
C THR A 151 13.91 -20.91 2.16
N LYS A 152 14.44 -22.14 2.15
CA LYS A 152 13.91 -23.23 3.00
C LYS A 152 14.11 -22.97 4.49
N MET A 153 15.22 -22.32 4.85
CA MET A 153 15.46 -21.91 6.24
C MET A 153 14.49 -20.82 6.67
N ASP A 154 14.21 -19.84 5.80
CA ASP A 154 13.24 -18.78 6.06
C ASP A 154 11.82 -19.34 6.21
N GLU A 155 11.42 -20.28 5.37
CA GLU A 155 10.13 -20.98 5.46
C GLU A 155 9.98 -21.75 6.78
N ALA A 156 11.03 -22.49 7.19
CA ALA A 156 11.06 -23.21 8.47
C ALA A 156 10.97 -22.25 9.66
N ASN A 157 11.70 -21.13 9.60
CA ASN A 157 11.69 -20.08 10.61
C ASN A 157 10.29 -19.43 10.74
N LEU A 158 9.70 -19.00 9.63
CA LEU A 158 8.35 -18.41 9.61
C LEU A 158 7.32 -19.38 10.18
N SER A 159 7.36 -20.65 9.74
CA SER A 159 6.45 -21.70 10.26
C SER A 159 6.64 -21.92 11.76
N PHE A 160 7.86 -21.86 12.26
CA PHE A 160 8.14 -22.00 13.68
C PHE A 160 7.64 -20.80 14.46
N LEU A 161 7.90 -19.59 13.99
CA LEU A 161 7.41 -18.35 14.62
C LEU A 161 5.88 -18.30 14.71
N GLU A 162 5.17 -18.69 13.65
CA GLU A 162 3.70 -18.75 13.70
C GLU A 162 3.21 -19.72 14.79
N ARG A 163 3.81 -20.91 14.91
CA ARG A 163 3.47 -21.84 16.00
C ARG A 163 3.75 -21.27 17.39
N LEU A 164 4.84 -20.48 17.54
CA LEU A 164 5.16 -19.82 18.81
C LEU A 164 4.18 -18.69 19.12
N LYS A 165 3.80 -17.88 18.13
CA LYS A 165 2.78 -16.83 18.31
C LYS A 165 1.47 -17.43 18.81
N ASP A 166 1.03 -18.53 18.22
CA ASP A 166 -0.18 -19.25 18.67
C ASP A 166 -0.01 -19.81 20.09
N LYS A 167 1.13 -20.48 20.35
CA LYS A 167 1.42 -21.08 21.65
C LYS A 167 1.45 -20.05 22.78
N TYR A 168 2.08 -18.90 22.54
CA TYR A 168 2.24 -17.84 23.52
C TYR A 168 1.14 -16.80 23.49
N GLN A 169 0.13 -16.98 22.61
CA GLN A 169 -1.02 -16.09 22.46
C GLN A 169 -0.59 -14.64 22.27
N VAL A 170 0.30 -14.42 21.28
CA VAL A 170 0.80 -13.09 20.98
C VAL A 170 -0.33 -12.21 20.49
N ASP A 171 -0.58 -11.11 21.20
CA ASP A 171 -1.50 -10.05 20.77
C ASP A 171 -0.67 -8.91 20.16
N GLN A 172 -0.90 -8.65 18.87
CA GLN A 172 -0.15 -7.65 18.11
C GLN A 172 -1.12 -6.59 17.57
N SER A 173 -0.96 -5.36 18.03
CA SER A 173 -1.73 -4.20 17.54
C SER A 173 -1.05 -3.39 16.43
N PHE A 174 0.19 -3.76 16.03
CA PHE A 174 0.88 -3.15 14.89
C PHE A 174 0.21 -3.60 13.59
N GLY A 175 -0.65 -2.74 13.05
CA GLY A 175 -1.44 -3.03 11.85
C GLY A 175 -0.64 -2.86 10.55
N PRO A 176 -1.22 -3.25 9.40
CA PRO A 176 -0.58 -3.12 8.10
C PRO A 176 -0.39 -1.64 7.71
N PHE A 177 0.62 -1.40 6.85
CA PHE A 177 0.84 -0.07 6.30
C PHE A 177 -0.39 0.47 5.57
N ARG A 178 -0.80 1.68 5.92
CA ARG A 178 -1.94 2.38 5.31
C ARG A 178 -1.55 3.83 5.00
N LEU A 179 -2.11 4.34 3.92
CA LEU A 179 -2.09 5.76 3.58
C LEU A 179 -3.50 6.32 3.73
N ASP A 180 -3.60 7.52 4.25
CA ASP A 180 -4.86 8.25 4.25
C ASP A 180 -5.12 8.84 2.87
N ILE A 181 -6.08 8.26 2.16
CA ILE A 181 -6.48 8.70 0.82
C ILE A 181 -7.86 9.35 0.92
N ALA A 182 -7.92 10.64 0.67
CA ALA A 182 -9.17 11.39 0.71
C ALA A 182 -10.21 10.80 -0.25
N THR A 183 -11.40 10.54 0.27
CA THR A 183 -12.53 9.94 -0.48
C THR A 183 -13.71 10.89 -0.61
N GLU A 184 -13.80 11.91 0.24
CA GLU A 184 -14.88 12.87 0.23
C GLU A 184 -14.89 13.75 -1.03
N GLY A 185 -16.06 13.97 -1.59
CA GLY A 185 -16.24 14.79 -2.79
C GLY A 185 -15.73 14.14 -4.08
N HIS A 186 -15.36 12.85 -4.04
CA HIS A 186 -14.99 12.06 -5.20
C HIS A 186 -16.14 11.12 -5.62
N PRO A 187 -16.28 10.82 -6.92
CA PRO A 187 -17.26 9.85 -7.39
C PRO A 187 -17.10 8.51 -6.70
N SER A 188 -18.17 7.98 -6.15
CA SER A 188 -18.14 6.69 -5.48
C SER A 188 -19.36 5.85 -5.82
N GLN A 189 -19.20 4.53 -5.78
CA GLN A 189 -20.23 3.54 -6.03
C GLN A 189 -20.18 2.45 -4.96
N GLY A 190 -21.33 1.98 -4.52
CA GLY A 190 -21.48 1.06 -3.39
C GLY A 190 -22.09 1.76 -2.19
N ASP A 191 -22.25 1.01 -1.09
CA ASP A 191 -22.79 1.55 0.15
C ASP A 191 -21.81 2.56 0.77
N ALA A 192 -22.34 3.69 1.22
CA ALA A 192 -21.53 4.74 1.86
C ALA A 192 -20.89 4.23 3.18
N ASP A 193 -21.58 3.31 3.87
CA ASP A 193 -21.15 2.72 5.14
C ASP A 193 -20.45 1.36 4.94
N ALA A 194 -20.07 1.03 3.69
CA ALA A 194 -19.35 -0.21 3.42
C ALA A 194 -18.06 -0.30 4.24
N PRO A 195 -17.78 -1.45 4.89
CA PRO A 195 -16.61 -1.62 5.76
C PRO A 195 -15.29 -1.55 4.99
N VAL A 196 -15.31 -1.77 3.68
CA VAL A 196 -14.13 -1.70 2.82
C VAL A 196 -14.31 -0.60 1.78
N THR A 197 -13.43 0.39 1.82
CA THR A 197 -13.33 1.41 0.78
C THR A 197 -12.13 1.12 -0.12
N LEU A 198 -12.41 0.95 -1.41
CA LEU A 198 -11.39 0.78 -2.44
C LEU A 198 -11.28 2.07 -3.24
N VAL A 199 -10.12 2.73 -3.18
CA VAL A 199 -9.83 3.92 -3.99
C VAL A 199 -9.02 3.49 -5.20
N GLU A 200 -9.51 3.84 -6.41
CA GLU A 200 -8.81 3.62 -7.66
C GLU A 200 -8.31 4.94 -8.24
N PHE A 201 -7.01 5.08 -8.45
CA PHE A 201 -6.45 6.09 -9.33
C PHE A 201 -6.36 5.52 -10.74
N SER A 202 -7.07 6.15 -11.67
CA SER A 202 -7.34 5.57 -12.98
C SER A 202 -7.24 6.59 -14.11
N ASP A 203 -7.09 6.05 -15.33
CA ASP A 203 -6.98 6.78 -16.59
C ASP A 203 -7.88 6.11 -17.62
N PHE A 204 -8.81 6.86 -18.20
CA PHE A 204 -9.79 6.33 -19.14
C PHE A 204 -9.21 5.81 -20.47
N GLU A 205 -7.99 6.23 -20.82
CA GLU A 205 -7.32 5.77 -22.05
C GLU A 205 -6.36 4.59 -21.78
N CYS A 206 -6.12 4.24 -20.49
CA CYS A 206 -5.21 3.17 -20.10
C CYS A 206 -5.84 1.78 -20.29
N PRO A 207 -5.23 0.86 -21.07
CA PRO A 207 -5.80 -0.48 -21.30
C PRO A 207 -5.81 -1.36 -20.03
N TYR A 208 -4.88 -1.12 -19.10
CA TYR A 208 -4.85 -1.82 -17.82
C TYR A 208 -5.99 -1.34 -16.88
N CYS A 209 -6.43 -0.08 -17.01
CA CYS A 209 -7.61 0.44 -16.31
C CYS A 209 -8.90 -0.17 -16.84
N LEU A 210 -9.00 -0.44 -18.15
CA LEU A 210 -10.12 -1.19 -18.72
C LEU A 210 -10.21 -2.61 -18.11
N ALA A 211 -9.07 -3.29 -17.98
CA ALA A 211 -9.04 -4.61 -17.32
C ALA A 211 -9.47 -4.53 -15.85
N MET A 212 -9.03 -3.47 -15.14
CA MET A 212 -9.40 -3.24 -13.75
C MET A 212 -10.89 -2.87 -13.61
N PHE A 213 -11.44 -2.06 -14.48
CA PHE A 213 -12.88 -1.77 -14.55
C PHE A 213 -13.72 -3.05 -14.54
N SER A 214 -13.37 -4.03 -15.40
CA SER A 214 -14.06 -5.32 -15.43
C SER A 214 -13.90 -6.09 -14.12
N THR A 215 -12.71 -6.04 -13.50
CA THR A 215 -12.39 -6.68 -12.23
C THR A 215 -13.18 -6.08 -11.07
N LEU A 216 -13.26 -4.76 -11.00
CA LEU A 216 -14.00 -4.07 -9.94
C LEU A 216 -15.52 -4.27 -10.03
N ARG A 217 -16.08 -4.38 -11.23
CA ARG A 217 -17.48 -4.76 -11.41
C ARG A 217 -17.78 -6.17 -10.86
N ILE A 218 -16.86 -7.12 -11.07
CA ILE A 218 -16.97 -8.46 -10.48
C ILE A 218 -16.88 -8.36 -8.96
N LEU A 219 -15.92 -7.62 -8.43
CA LEU A 219 -15.73 -7.43 -6.99
C LEU A 219 -16.99 -6.87 -6.31
N GLN A 220 -17.58 -5.81 -6.85
CA GLN A 220 -18.80 -5.22 -6.29
C GLN A 220 -20.00 -6.17 -6.32
N ARG A 221 -20.10 -7.04 -7.33
CA ARG A 221 -21.12 -8.08 -7.43
C ARG A 221 -20.90 -9.17 -6.37
N ASP A 222 -19.64 -9.57 -6.14
CA ASP A 222 -19.29 -10.66 -5.23
C ASP A 222 -19.27 -10.22 -3.74
N TYR A 223 -19.15 -8.91 -3.50
CA TYR A 223 -19.14 -8.30 -2.15
C TYR A 223 -20.25 -7.24 -1.97
N PRO A 224 -21.53 -7.59 -2.18
CA PRO A 224 -22.64 -6.62 -2.13
C PRO A 224 -22.75 -5.98 -0.73
N GLY A 225 -22.80 -4.63 -0.70
CA GLY A 225 -22.86 -3.85 0.54
C GLY A 225 -21.60 -3.85 1.38
N LYS A 226 -20.55 -4.57 0.99
CA LYS A 226 -19.29 -4.68 1.73
C LYS A 226 -18.15 -3.85 1.16
N VAL A 227 -18.23 -3.49 -0.11
CA VAL A 227 -17.20 -2.73 -0.82
C VAL A 227 -17.79 -1.47 -1.43
N ARG A 228 -17.16 -0.34 -1.13
CA ARG A 228 -17.37 0.96 -1.78
C ARG A 228 -16.17 1.26 -2.67
N VAL A 229 -16.38 1.56 -3.94
CA VAL A 229 -15.35 2.00 -4.87
C VAL A 229 -15.38 3.52 -5.01
N VAL A 230 -14.24 4.16 -4.88
CA VAL A 230 -14.04 5.61 -5.07
C VAL A 230 -13.07 5.80 -6.24
N PHE A 231 -13.49 6.61 -7.23
CA PHE A 231 -12.68 6.89 -8.40
C PHE A 231 -11.91 8.21 -8.24
N ARG A 232 -10.61 8.17 -8.54
CA ARG A 232 -9.72 9.33 -8.56
C ARG A 232 -9.05 9.45 -9.92
N GLN A 233 -8.96 10.67 -10.42
CA GLN A 233 -8.36 10.95 -11.73
C GLN A 233 -6.84 10.89 -11.68
N PHE A 234 -6.22 10.12 -12.59
CA PHE A 234 -4.77 10.10 -12.76
C PHE A 234 -4.37 9.97 -14.24
N PRO A 235 -4.67 10.99 -15.07
CA PRO A 235 -4.39 10.93 -16.50
C PRO A 235 -2.88 10.92 -16.77
N LEU A 236 -2.43 9.99 -17.62
CA LEU A 236 -1.05 9.81 -18.06
C LEU A 236 -0.78 10.59 -19.36
N ASN A 237 -0.87 11.91 -19.31
CA ASN A 237 -0.89 12.81 -20.46
C ASN A 237 0.31 12.66 -21.41
N ASP A 238 1.44 12.10 -20.92
CA ASP A 238 2.65 11.91 -21.73
C ASP A 238 2.50 10.77 -22.76
N ILE A 239 1.58 9.83 -22.50
CA ILE A 239 1.38 8.64 -23.34
C ILE A 239 -0.11 8.45 -23.77
N HIS A 240 -1.04 9.17 -23.15
CA HIS A 240 -2.47 9.10 -23.39
C HIS A 240 -3.02 10.50 -23.70
N PRO A 241 -3.13 10.86 -24.99
CA PRO A 241 -3.44 12.24 -25.41
C PRO A 241 -4.86 12.71 -25.03
N ASN A 242 -5.82 11.80 -24.89
CA ASN A 242 -7.21 12.12 -24.55
C ASN A 242 -7.52 12.01 -23.05
N ALA A 243 -6.61 11.43 -22.24
CA ALA A 243 -6.84 11.11 -20.85
C ALA A 243 -7.26 12.32 -20.01
N GLN A 244 -6.62 13.48 -20.22
CA GLN A 244 -6.96 14.72 -19.50
C GLN A 244 -8.41 15.16 -19.80
N LYS A 245 -8.82 15.14 -21.06
CA LYS A 245 -10.15 15.57 -21.46
C LYS A 245 -11.22 14.56 -21.05
N ALA A 246 -10.93 13.27 -21.12
CA ALA A 246 -11.81 12.22 -20.61
C ALA A 246 -12.04 12.37 -19.09
N ALA A 247 -10.98 12.65 -18.32
CA ALA A 247 -11.05 12.93 -16.88
C ALA A 247 -11.92 14.16 -16.58
N GLU A 248 -11.71 15.28 -17.28
CA GLU A 248 -12.54 16.49 -17.13
C GLU A 248 -14.01 16.23 -17.51
N ALA A 249 -14.25 15.53 -18.61
CA ALA A 249 -15.57 15.17 -19.10
C ALA A 249 -16.35 14.30 -18.12
N SER A 250 -15.71 13.33 -17.47
CA SER A 250 -16.33 12.51 -16.43
C SER A 250 -16.89 13.35 -15.28
N LEU A 251 -16.14 14.38 -14.86
CA LEU A 251 -16.55 15.30 -13.79
C LEU A 251 -17.64 16.28 -14.28
N CYS A 252 -17.63 16.66 -15.57
CA CYS A 252 -18.74 17.41 -16.16
C CYS A 252 -20.04 16.59 -16.22
N ALA A 253 -19.94 15.28 -16.40
CA ALA A 253 -21.09 14.38 -16.30
C ALA A 253 -21.56 14.22 -14.84
N ALA A 254 -20.64 14.24 -13.87
CA ALA A 254 -20.96 14.22 -12.44
C ALA A 254 -21.86 15.41 -12.03
N ASP A 255 -21.65 16.60 -12.59
CA ASP A 255 -22.52 17.78 -12.40
C ASP A 255 -23.97 17.55 -12.80
N GLN A 256 -24.22 16.53 -13.59
CA GLN A 256 -25.54 16.14 -14.09
C GLN A 256 -25.99 14.77 -13.54
N GLY A 257 -25.26 14.25 -12.52
CA GLY A 257 -25.56 12.98 -11.86
C GLY A 257 -25.28 11.74 -12.72
N LYS A 258 -24.39 11.86 -13.73
CA LYS A 258 -24.14 10.82 -14.75
C LYS A 258 -22.66 10.43 -14.84
N PHE A 259 -21.93 10.55 -13.71
CA PHE A 259 -20.50 10.17 -13.68
C PHE A 259 -20.30 8.71 -14.12
N TRP A 260 -20.97 7.78 -13.43
CA TRP A 260 -20.74 6.36 -13.63
C TRP A 260 -21.21 5.86 -15.00
N GLU A 261 -22.29 6.40 -15.53
CA GLU A 261 -22.75 6.05 -16.87
C GLU A 261 -21.75 6.50 -17.96
N LEU A 262 -21.17 7.71 -17.82
CA LEU A 262 -20.16 8.16 -18.77
C LEU A 262 -18.83 7.42 -18.56
N HIS A 263 -18.45 7.16 -17.30
CA HIS A 263 -17.31 6.34 -16.94
C HIS A 263 -17.37 4.96 -17.61
N ASP A 264 -18.48 4.25 -17.47
CA ASP A 264 -18.66 2.93 -18.06
C ASP A 264 -18.61 3.00 -19.59
N SER A 265 -19.29 3.99 -20.20
CA SER A 265 -19.26 4.20 -21.65
C SER A 265 -17.88 4.51 -22.22
N MET A 266 -17.03 5.22 -21.46
CA MET A 266 -15.65 5.50 -21.87
C MET A 266 -14.77 4.25 -21.81
N PHE A 267 -14.89 3.43 -20.76
CA PHE A 267 -14.16 2.17 -20.70
C PHE A 267 -14.65 1.12 -21.68
N GLU A 268 -15.96 1.04 -21.96
CA GLU A 268 -16.52 0.11 -22.95
C GLU A 268 -16.07 0.43 -24.38
N ASP A 269 -15.71 1.68 -24.65
CA ASP A 269 -15.21 2.14 -25.95
C ASP A 269 -14.07 3.15 -25.79
N GLN A 270 -12.89 2.65 -25.38
CA GLN A 270 -11.67 3.45 -25.18
C GLN A 270 -11.09 4.01 -26.50
N GLY A 271 -11.53 3.52 -27.67
CA GLY A 271 -11.09 4.02 -28.96
C GLY A 271 -11.73 5.37 -29.32
N SER A 272 -12.77 5.79 -28.62
CA SER A 272 -13.59 6.96 -28.90
C SER A 272 -13.61 7.90 -27.69
N LEU A 273 -12.48 8.60 -27.47
CA LEU A 273 -12.26 9.53 -26.34
C LEU A 273 -11.87 10.95 -26.77
N GLU A 274 -11.93 11.27 -28.07
CA GLU A 274 -11.81 12.67 -28.51
C GLU A 274 -13.00 13.49 -27.99
N VAL A 275 -12.85 14.81 -27.91
CA VAL A 275 -13.87 15.69 -27.34
C VAL A 275 -15.24 15.50 -28.04
N SER A 276 -15.24 15.33 -29.36
CA SER A 276 -16.44 15.04 -30.15
C SER A 276 -17.11 13.71 -29.78
N ASP A 277 -16.32 12.70 -29.44
CA ASP A 277 -16.81 11.39 -29.02
C ASP A 277 -17.41 11.48 -27.61
N LEU A 278 -16.74 12.20 -26.71
CA LEU A 278 -17.24 12.45 -25.36
C LEU A 278 -18.56 13.21 -25.35
N GLU A 279 -18.70 14.20 -26.24
CA GLU A 279 -19.99 14.91 -26.46
C GLU A 279 -21.06 13.96 -26.94
N SER A 280 -20.75 13.08 -27.90
CA SER A 280 -21.69 12.09 -28.46
C SER A 280 -22.10 11.05 -27.40
N LYS A 281 -21.16 10.57 -26.59
CA LYS A 281 -21.44 9.67 -25.44
C LYS A 281 -22.37 10.37 -24.44
N ALA A 282 -22.07 11.62 -24.08
CA ALA A 282 -22.86 12.39 -23.14
C ALA A 282 -24.30 12.60 -23.64
N GLU A 283 -24.47 12.93 -24.92
CA GLU A 283 -25.79 13.06 -25.54
C GLU A 283 -26.59 11.75 -25.54
N SER A 284 -25.94 10.63 -25.85
CA SER A 284 -26.55 9.29 -25.83
C SER A 284 -27.02 8.87 -24.42
N LEU A 285 -26.36 9.36 -23.38
CA LEU A 285 -26.72 9.16 -21.98
C LEU A 285 -27.80 10.14 -21.46
N GLY A 286 -28.26 11.04 -22.32
CA GLY A 286 -29.33 12.02 -22.01
C GLY A 286 -28.83 13.21 -21.16
N LEU A 287 -27.54 13.52 -21.17
CA LEU A 287 -27.01 14.73 -20.56
C LEU A 287 -27.45 15.97 -21.38
N ASN A 288 -27.53 17.11 -20.72
CA ASN A 288 -27.69 18.38 -21.42
C ASN A 288 -26.40 18.70 -22.21
N ALA A 289 -26.46 18.52 -23.53
CA ALA A 289 -25.27 18.63 -24.40
C ALA A 289 -24.63 20.03 -24.35
N ALA A 290 -25.40 21.11 -24.24
CA ALA A 290 -24.84 22.47 -24.14
C ALA A 290 -24.07 22.66 -22.85
N ARG A 291 -24.65 22.30 -21.69
CA ARG A 291 -23.98 22.39 -20.39
C ARG A 291 -22.72 21.51 -20.34
N PHE A 292 -22.78 20.33 -20.93
CA PHE A 292 -21.63 19.42 -20.98
C PHE A 292 -20.50 20.00 -21.82
N ARG A 293 -20.81 20.48 -23.03
CA ARG A 293 -19.85 21.12 -23.95
C ARG A 293 -19.20 22.35 -23.31
N ASP A 294 -20.00 23.25 -22.73
CA ASP A 294 -19.47 24.44 -22.05
C ASP A 294 -18.54 24.04 -20.91
N CYS A 295 -18.89 23.03 -20.13
CA CYS A 295 -18.06 22.53 -19.03
C CYS A 295 -16.71 22.00 -19.50
N VAL A 296 -16.70 21.20 -20.60
CA VAL A 296 -15.46 20.60 -21.14
C VAL A 296 -14.61 21.67 -21.85
N SER A 297 -15.25 22.60 -22.61
CA SER A 297 -14.53 23.66 -23.32
C SER A 297 -13.90 24.68 -22.37
N ASP A 298 -14.57 25.01 -21.27
CA ASP A 298 -14.09 25.91 -20.23
C ASP A 298 -13.03 25.26 -19.32
N ALA A 299 -12.73 23.99 -19.54
CA ALA A 299 -11.81 23.20 -18.71
C ALA A 299 -12.14 23.32 -17.21
N ARG A 300 -13.43 23.36 -16.86
CA ARG A 300 -13.95 23.62 -15.51
C ARG A 300 -13.30 22.76 -14.45
N TYR A 301 -13.03 21.51 -14.76
CA TYR A 301 -12.46 20.53 -13.85
C TYR A 301 -10.96 20.28 -14.02
N ALA A 302 -10.28 21.03 -14.88
CA ALA A 302 -8.81 20.86 -15.07
C ALA A 302 -8.02 21.00 -13.77
N LYS A 303 -8.42 21.92 -12.88
CA LYS A 303 -7.79 22.09 -11.56
C LYS A 303 -8.01 20.83 -10.69
N ARG A 304 -9.25 20.33 -10.62
CA ARG A 304 -9.60 19.15 -9.83
C ARG A 304 -8.85 17.89 -10.28
N VAL A 305 -8.75 17.70 -11.61
CA VAL A 305 -7.97 16.59 -12.19
C VAL A 305 -6.49 16.69 -11.81
N ARG A 306 -5.91 17.90 -11.85
CA ARG A 306 -4.52 18.11 -11.40
C ARG A 306 -4.34 17.84 -9.91
N GLU A 307 -5.29 18.26 -9.08
CA GLU A 307 -5.28 17.99 -7.62
C GLU A 307 -5.36 16.50 -7.33
N ASP A 308 -6.21 15.76 -8.05
CA ASP A 308 -6.29 14.30 -7.96
C ASP A 308 -4.98 13.63 -8.35
N LYS A 309 -4.38 14.03 -9.47
CA LYS A 309 -3.09 13.52 -9.91
C LYS A 309 -1.98 13.83 -8.91
N ALA A 310 -1.95 15.05 -8.37
CA ALA A 310 -0.97 15.43 -7.34
C ALA A 310 -1.13 14.60 -6.07
N ALA A 311 -2.37 14.36 -5.62
CA ALA A 311 -2.65 13.51 -4.46
C ALA A 311 -2.22 12.06 -4.71
N GLY A 312 -2.49 11.51 -5.90
CA GLY A 312 -2.01 10.17 -6.28
C GLY A 312 -0.47 10.10 -6.29
N THR A 313 0.19 11.10 -6.87
CA THR A 313 1.66 11.18 -6.88
C THR A 313 2.22 11.25 -5.45
N ALA A 314 1.63 12.05 -4.57
CA ALA A 314 2.01 12.12 -3.16
C ALA A 314 1.78 10.79 -2.42
N ALA A 315 0.76 10.03 -2.81
CA ALA A 315 0.51 8.67 -2.33
C ALA A 315 1.40 7.59 -2.98
N GLY A 316 2.36 7.98 -3.81
CA GLY A 316 3.30 7.06 -4.45
C GLY A 316 2.79 6.39 -5.73
N VAL A 317 1.68 6.89 -6.31
CA VAL A 317 1.18 6.41 -7.60
C VAL A 317 2.12 6.86 -8.70
N MET A 318 2.70 5.93 -9.44
CA MET A 318 3.59 6.17 -10.58
C MET A 318 2.95 5.78 -11.93
N GLY A 319 1.78 5.15 -11.91
CA GLY A 319 1.06 4.69 -13.09
C GLY A 319 -0.30 4.15 -12.72
N THR A 320 -1.10 3.82 -13.72
CA THR A 320 -2.49 3.38 -13.56
C THR A 320 -2.71 1.96 -14.10
N PRO A 321 -3.63 1.20 -13.52
CA PRO A 321 -4.41 1.53 -12.31
C PRO A 321 -3.55 1.44 -11.03
N ALA A 322 -3.89 2.22 -10.00
CA ALA A 322 -3.37 2.05 -8.65
C ALA A 322 -4.54 2.00 -7.66
N LEU A 323 -4.54 0.98 -6.80
CA LEU A 323 -5.62 0.71 -5.88
C LEU A 323 -5.17 0.89 -4.43
N PHE A 324 -6.11 1.33 -3.58
CA PHE A 324 -5.92 1.41 -2.13
C PHE A 324 -7.14 0.79 -1.45
N VAL A 325 -6.95 -0.32 -0.75
CA VAL A 325 -8.01 -1.01 0.01
C VAL A 325 -7.90 -0.58 1.47
N ASN A 326 -8.82 0.25 1.94
CA ASN A 326 -8.74 0.91 3.26
C ASN A 326 -7.36 1.54 3.50
N GLY A 327 -6.82 2.23 2.48
CA GLY A 327 -5.50 2.86 2.51
C GLY A 327 -4.30 1.93 2.27
N ARG A 328 -4.48 0.61 2.17
CA ARG A 328 -3.42 -0.35 1.86
C ARG A 328 -3.15 -0.36 0.34
N PRO A 329 -1.94 0.00 -0.11
CA PRO A 329 -1.66 0.15 -1.53
C PRO A 329 -1.54 -1.18 -2.26
N LEU A 330 -2.13 -1.25 -3.46
CA LEU A 330 -1.91 -2.26 -4.48
C LEU A 330 -1.55 -1.55 -5.78
N SER A 331 -0.37 -1.79 -6.32
CA SER A 331 0.13 -1.10 -7.52
C SER A 331 0.02 -1.96 -8.77
N GLY A 332 -0.42 -1.34 -9.86
CA GLY A 332 -0.55 -1.98 -11.16
C GLY A 332 -1.80 -2.85 -11.31
N SER A 333 -1.86 -3.57 -12.43
CA SER A 333 -2.93 -4.53 -12.71
C SER A 333 -2.68 -5.81 -11.91
N VAL A 334 -3.26 -5.89 -10.71
CA VAL A 334 -3.15 -7.05 -9.82
C VAL A 334 -4.24 -8.09 -10.14
N PRO A 335 -3.98 -9.40 -9.97
CA PRO A 335 -4.99 -10.44 -10.09
C PRO A 335 -6.16 -10.25 -9.11
N TYR A 336 -7.36 -10.67 -9.52
CA TYR A 336 -8.58 -10.60 -8.71
C TYR A 336 -8.39 -11.20 -7.31
N GLU A 337 -7.69 -12.34 -7.23
CA GLU A 337 -7.43 -13.07 -6.00
C GLU A 337 -6.61 -12.25 -4.98
N GLN A 338 -5.73 -11.36 -5.44
CA GLN A 338 -4.97 -10.49 -4.55
C GLN A 338 -5.87 -9.39 -3.95
N ILE A 339 -6.79 -8.87 -4.75
CA ILE A 339 -7.76 -7.88 -4.28
C ILE A 339 -8.71 -8.50 -3.26
N THR A 340 -9.30 -9.67 -3.57
CA THR A 340 -10.23 -10.37 -2.68
C THR A 340 -9.58 -10.80 -1.38
N LYS A 341 -8.34 -11.30 -1.43
CA LYS A 341 -7.57 -11.62 -0.23
C LYS A 341 -7.48 -10.41 0.71
N LEU A 342 -7.16 -9.24 0.15
CA LEU A 342 -7.03 -8.02 0.94
C LEU A 342 -8.38 -7.53 1.46
N VAL A 343 -9.44 -7.60 0.66
CA VAL A 343 -10.81 -7.29 1.07
C VAL A 343 -11.26 -8.20 2.21
N ASP A 344 -11.01 -9.52 2.11
CA ASP A 344 -11.36 -10.49 3.14
C ASP A 344 -10.60 -10.25 4.46
N GLU A 345 -9.33 -9.84 4.38
CA GLU A 345 -8.54 -9.44 5.55
C GLU A 345 -9.17 -8.21 6.24
N GLU A 346 -9.55 -7.20 5.47
CA GLU A 346 -10.19 -5.98 5.99
C GLU A 346 -11.56 -6.29 6.62
N LEU A 347 -12.36 -7.15 5.99
CA LEU A 347 -13.66 -7.57 6.53
C LEU A 347 -13.50 -8.31 7.85
N ARG A 348 -12.54 -9.24 7.95
CA ARG A 348 -12.25 -9.94 9.23
C ARG A 348 -11.82 -8.97 10.31
N SER A 349 -10.99 -7.98 9.98
CA SER A 349 -10.54 -6.96 10.94
C SER A 349 -11.68 -6.07 11.42
N ALA A 350 -12.69 -5.85 10.57
CA ALA A 350 -13.92 -5.11 10.92
C ALA A 350 -14.96 -5.96 11.67
N GLY A 351 -14.71 -7.24 11.92
CA GLY A 351 -15.63 -8.15 12.62
C GLY A 351 -16.82 -8.61 11.76
N GLN A 352 -16.64 -8.68 10.43
CA GLN A 352 -17.68 -9.02 9.46
C GLN A 352 -17.37 -10.26 8.61
#